data_74d8e665e3a65e8bc6218555cc088b6f
#
_entry.id   74d8e665e3a65e8bc6218555cc088b6f
#
_cell.length_a   1.000
_cell.length_b   1.000
_cell.length_c   1.000
_cell.angle_alpha   90.00
_cell.angle_beta   90.00
_cell.angle_gamma   90.00
#
_symmetry.space_group_name_H-M   'P 1'
#
loop_
_entity.id
_entity.type
_entity.pdbx_description
1 polymer ?
#
loop_
_entity_poly.entity_id
_entity_poly.type
_entity_poly.pdbx_seq_one_letter_code
_entity_poly.pdbx_strand_id
1 'polypeptide(L)'
;AFSQLGLTITQCPFDAFQWVVAGPTMTTGGYVPPRTAADPMVVFMMGSPTPADDEAGSARDLFRRGRHKIYATTFAEYEQNIRDQLQSLLGAHGFDHETDIQAITVNRIPHGYAYWYWGLDDPEWSPGQAPHEIGRKQFGRISIANSDSQARPYMDGAFDAAFRAVDEQIA
;
A
#
# COMPACT_ATOMS: atom_id res chain seq x y z
N ALA A 1 23.38 9.22 3.19
CA ALA A 1 22.45 10.31 2.85
C ALA A 1 21.29 10.41 3.87
N PHE A 2 20.45 9.40 4.07
CA PHE A 2 19.33 9.46 5.03
C PHE A 2 19.75 9.82 6.46
N SER A 3 20.85 9.31 6.94
CA SER A 3 21.38 9.63 8.28
C SER A 3 21.74 11.12 8.44
N GLN A 4 22.11 11.77 7.36
CA GLN A 4 22.41 13.21 7.37
C GLN A 4 21.15 14.08 7.43
N LEU A 5 20.04 13.59 6.87
CA LEU A 5 18.73 14.24 7.00
C LEU A 5 18.15 14.14 8.41
N GLY A 6 18.60 13.18 9.21
CA GLY A 6 18.03 12.90 10.54
C GLY A 6 16.58 12.38 10.48
N LEU A 7 16.13 11.92 9.31
CA LEU A 7 14.76 11.48 9.07
C LEU A 7 14.74 10.01 8.69
N THR A 8 13.77 9.28 9.21
CA THR A 8 13.47 7.90 8.81
C THR A 8 12.24 7.82 7.91
N ILE A 9 11.40 8.84 7.92
CA ILE A 9 10.19 8.94 7.10
C ILE A 9 10.12 10.35 6.53
N THR A 10 9.91 10.45 5.22
CA THR A 10 9.74 11.73 4.52
C THR A 10 8.45 11.68 3.72
N GLN A 11 7.68 12.76 3.79
CA GLN A 11 6.48 12.95 2.98
C GLN A 11 6.80 13.87 1.81
N CYS A 12 6.46 13.42 0.61
CA CYS A 12 6.70 14.11 -0.66
C CYS A 12 5.35 14.25 -1.41
N PRO A 13 4.47 15.16 -1.02
CA PRO A 13 3.07 15.18 -1.45
C PRO A 13 2.86 15.42 -2.96
N PHE A 14 3.85 15.99 -3.64
CA PHE A 14 3.78 16.32 -5.08
C PHE A 14 4.58 15.38 -5.98
N ASP A 15 5.24 14.37 -5.38
CA ASP A 15 6.06 13.40 -6.12
C ASP A 15 5.27 12.14 -6.47
N ALA A 16 5.85 11.31 -7.33
CA ALA A 16 5.26 10.03 -7.74
C ALA A 16 5.04 9.09 -6.54
N PHE A 17 5.90 9.18 -5.53
CA PHE A 17 5.78 8.46 -4.27
C PHE A 17 5.64 9.45 -3.12
N GLN A 18 4.47 9.48 -2.51
CA GLN A 18 4.14 10.43 -1.45
C GLN A 18 4.87 10.15 -0.14
N TRP A 19 5.32 8.91 0.05
CA TRP A 19 6.02 8.49 1.27
C TRP A 19 7.31 7.77 0.93
N VAL A 20 8.41 8.20 1.55
CA VAL A 20 9.73 7.57 1.47
C VAL A 20 10.15 7.20 2.89
N VAL A 21 10.33 5.90 3.13
CA VAL A 21 10.68 5.36 4.44
C VAL A 21 12.03 4.66 4.37
N ALA A 22 12.98 5.13 5.14
CA ALA A 22 14.32 4.56 5.21
C ALA A 22 14.36 3.40 6.20
N GLY A 23 14.56 2.21 5.66
CA GLY A 23 14.72 0.97 6.41
C GLY A 23 13.41 0.38 6.94
N PRO A 24 13.08 -0.84 6.58
CA PRO A 24 12.00 -1.57 7.22
C PRO A 24 12.41 -1.91 8.67
N THR A 25 11.43 -1.85 9.55
CA THR A 25 11.61 -2.21 10.96
C THR A 25 11.49 -3.73 11.22
N MET A 26 11.10 -4.50 10.19
CA MET A 26 10.85 -5.94 10.31
C MET A 26 12.09 -6.74 9.91
N THR A 27 12.46 -7.69 10.74
CA THR A 27 13.63 -8.59 10.55
C THR A 27 13.24 -9.99 10.07
N THR A 28 12.20 -10.08 9.24
CA THR A 28 11.73 -11.35 8.69
C THR A 28 12.49 -11.75 7.42
N GLY A 29 12.53 -13.02 7.09
CA GLY A 29 13.10 -13.51 5.83
C GLY A 29 14.61 -13.36 5.70
N GLY A 30 15.35 -13.22 6.82
CA GLY A 30 16.80 -13.07 6.80
C GLY A 30 17.27 -11.63 6.55
N TYR A 31 16.39 -10.67 6.45
CA TYR A 31 16.77 -9.25 6.35
C TYR A 31 17.45 -8.80 7.65
N VAL A 32 18.61 -8.17 7.50
CA VAL A 32 19.36 -7.55 8.60
C VAL A 32 19.26 -6.03 8.41
N PRO A 33 18.63 -5.30 9.35
CA PRO A 33 18.57 -3.86 9.25
C PRO A 33 19.97 -3.22 9.38
N PRO A 34 20.19 -2.05 8.75
CA PRO A 34 21.46 -1.34 8.86
C PRO A 34 21.76 -1.00 10.32
N ARG A 35 22.99 -1.24 10.73
CA ARG A 35 23.50 -0.93 12.08
C ARG A 35 24.27 0.38 12.11
N THR A 36 24.82 0.77 10.97
CA THR A 36 25.56 2.01 10.77
C THR A 36 25.06 2.74 9.54
N ALA A 37 25.42 4.01 9.43
CA ALA A 37 25.08 4.84 8.26
C ALA A 37 25.76 4.38 6.94
N ALA A 38 26.77 3.52 7.04
CA ALA A 38 27.48 2.98 5.89
C ALA A 38 26.89 1.63 5.40
N ASP A 39 26.03 1.03 6.19
CA ASP A 39 25.44 -0.26 5.82
C ASP A 39 24.38 -0.08 4.72
N PRO A 40 24.24 -1.07 3.81
CA PRO A 40 23.14 -1.09 2.86
C PRO A 40 21.79 -1.10 3.57
N MET A 41 20.80 -0.42 2.97
CA MET A 41 19.44 -0.40 3.52
C MET A 41 18.40 -0.63 2.42
N VAL A 42 17.23 -1.05 2.84
CA VAL A 42 16.04 -1.05 1.98
C VAL A 42 15.29 0.27 2.19
N VAL A 43 14.96 0.93 1.11
CA VAL A 43 14.08 2.10 1.12
C VAL A 43 12.71 1.66 0.62
N PHE A 44 11.69 1.93 1.40
CA PHE A 44 10.30 1.65 1.04
C PHE A 44 9.63 2.94 0.57
N MET A 45 9.10 2.92 -0.64
CA MET A 45 8.40 4.06 -1.23
C MET A 45 6.95 3.69 -1.51
N MET A 46 6.03 4.53 -1.06
CA MET A 46 4.60 4.36 -1.31
C MET A 46 4.06 5.49 -2.17
N GLY A 47 3.39 5.13 -3.25
CA GLY A 47 2.67 6.05 -4.11
C GLY A 47 1.22 5.62 -4.31
N SER A 48 0.31 6.57 -4.21
CA SER A 48 -1.08 6.37 -4.58
C SER A 48 -1.39 7.33 -5.73
N PRO A 49 -1.61 6.83 -6.95
CA PRO A 49 -1.94 7.68 -8.10
C PRO A 49 -3.38 8.16 -7.98
N THR A 50 -3.62 9.04 -7.02
CA THR A 50 -4.89 9.77 -6.94
C THR A 50 -4.99 10.70 -8.13
N PRO A 51 -6.14 10.76 -8.80
CA PRO A 51 -6.40 11.77 -9.81
C PRO A 51 -6.29 13.17 -9.19
N ALA A 52 -5.93 14.16 -10.00
CA ALA A 52 -5.92 15.54 -9.55
C ALA A 52 -7.34 15.99 -9.16
N ASP A 53 -7.45 16.88 -8.18
CA ASP A 53 -8.74 17.37 -7.65
C ASP A 53 -9.61 18.07 -8.70
N ASP A 54 -9.02 18.51 -9.81
CA ASP A 54 -9.68 19.15 -10.95
C ASP A 54 -10.20 18.15 -12.00
N GLU A 55 -9.92 16.86 -11.85
CA GLU A 55 -10.42 15.86 -12.78
C GLU A 55 -11.92 15.61 -12.57
N ALA A 56 -12.69 15.80 -13.64
CA ALA A 56 -14.13 15.53 -13.62
C ALA A 56 -14.46 14.03 -13.49
N GLY A 57 -15.45 13.70 -12.69
CA GLY A 57 -15.96 12.35 -12.55
C GLY A 57 -16.42 12.03 -11.12
N SER A 58 -17.10 10.90 -10.97
CA SER A 58 -17.42 10.38 -9.65
C SER A 58 -16.15 9.83 -8.97
N ALA A 59 -16.15 9.76 -7.64
CA ALA A 59 -15.05 9.13 -6.89
C ALA A 59 -14.73 7.72 -7.42
N ARG A 60 -15.75 6.96 -7.81
CA ARG A 60 -15.58 5.62 -8.41
C ARG A 60 -14.84 5.68 -9.74
N ASP A 61 -15.09 6.68 -10.58
CA ASP A 61 -14.40 6.82 -11.87
C ASP A 61 -12.96 7.28 -11.68
N LEU A 62 -12.72 8.16 -10.71
CA LEU A 62 -11.38 8.59 -10.31
C LEU A 62 -10.55 7.39 -9.82
N PHE A 63 -11.09 6.55 -8.93
CA PHE A 63 -10.41 5.33 -8.47
C PHE A 63 -10.14 4.32 -9.59
N ARG A 64 -11.05 4.17 -10.56
CA ARG A 64 -10.82 3.33 -11.73
C ARG A 64 -9.67 3.85 -12.59
N ARG A 65 -9.58 5.17 -12.81
CA ARG A 65 -8.47 5.78 -13.53
C ARG A 65 -7.14 5.60 -12.80
N GLY A 66 -7.12 5.83 -11.49
CA GLY A 66 -5.93 5.57 -10.66
C GLY A 66 -5.45 4.12 -10.77
N ARG A 67 -6.37 3.16 -10.71
CA ARG A 67 -6.06 1.74 -10.91
C ARG A 67 -5.52 1.45 -12.30
N HIS A 68 -6.11 2.01 -13.33
CA HIS A 68 -5.61 1.88 -14.70
C HIS A 68 -4.21 2.43 -14.83
N LYS A 69 -3.91 3.58 -14.22
CA LYS A 69 -2.58 4.19 -14.19
C LYS A 69 -1.54 3.27 -13.56
N ILE A 70 -1.86 2.62 -12.42
CA ILE A 70 -0.96 1.65 -11.77
C ILE A 70 -0.56 0.54 -12.74
N TYR A 71 -1.50 0.00 -13.52
CA TYR A 71 -1.21 -1.06 -14.47
C TYR A 71 -0.55 -0.58 -15.75
N ALA A 72 -0.92 0.59 -16.24
CA ALA A 72 -0.39 1.15 -17.49
C ALA A 72 1.05 1.65 -17.36
N THR A 73 1.45 2.11 -16.16
CA THR A 73 2.82 2.55 -15.91
C THR A 73 3.79 1.38 -16.01
N THR A 74 4.78 1.52 -16.87
CA THR A 74 5.80 0.48 -17.09
C THR A 74 6.80 0.40 -15.93
N PHE A 75 7.55 -0.71 -15.86
CA PHE A 75 8.64 -0.80 -14.86
C PHE A 75 9.69 0.29 -15.08
N ALA A 76 10.05 0.58 -16.32
CA ALA A 76 11.04 1.61 -16.64
C ALA A 76 10.59 3.00 -16.17
N GLU A 77 9.31 3.33 -16.30
CA GLU A 77 8.77 4.60 -15.78
C GLU A 77 8.78 4.64 -14.25
N TYR A 78 8.45 3.54 -13.58
CA TYR A 78 8.59 3.46 -12.12
C TYR A 78 10.05 3.60 -11.68
N GLU A 79 10.97 2.90 -12.33
CA GLU A 79 12.40 2.96 -12.05
C GLU A 79 12.92 4.39 -12.20
N GLN A 80 12.57 5.06 -13.31
CA GLN A 80 12.97 6.45 -13.53
C GLN A 80 12.44 7.38 -12.43
N ASN A 81 11.16 7.29 -12.11
CA ASN A 81 10.54 8.09 -11.05
C ASN A 81 11.21 7.86 -9.68
N ILE A 82 11.56 6.62 -9.36
CA ILE A 82 12.25 6.28 -8.10
C ILE A 82 13.64 6.92 -8.07
N ARG A 83 14.40 6.79 -9.16
CA ARG A 83 15.75 7.35 -9.27
C ARG A 83 15.72 8.87 -9.17
N ASP A 84 14.86 9.53 -9.92
CA ASP A 84 14.73 10.99 -9.95
C ASP A 84 14.30 11.53 -8.59
N GLN A 85 13.32 10.91 -7.96
CA GLN A 85 12.83 11.35 -6.65
C GLN A 85 13.87 11.16 -5.55
N LEU A 86 14.57 10.01 -5.51
CA LEU A 86 15.63 9.79 -4.53
C LEU A 86 16.84 10.70 -4.79
N GLN A 87 17.19 10.95 -6.04
CA GLN A 87 18.26 11.89 -6.39
C GLN A 87 17.91 13.32 -5.95
N SER A 88 16.68 13.75 -6.19
CA SER A 88 16.20 15.06 -5.75
C SER A 88 16.24 15.21 -4.23
N LEU A 89 15.82 14.16 -3.51
CA LEU A 89 15.76 14.17 -2.05
C LEU A 89 17.13 14.06 -1.38
N LEU A 90 18.02 13.23 -1.92
CA LEU A 90 19.23 12.79 -1.23
C LEU A 90 20.53 13.24 -1.90
N GLY A 91 20.47 13.71 -3.15
CA GLY A 91 21.67 14.06 -3.93
C GLY A 91 22.53 15.12 -3.27
N ALA A 92 21.93 16.14 -2.63
CA ALA A 92 22.67 17.15 -1.86
C ALA A 92 23.42 16.58 -0.65
N HIS A 93 23.10 15.32 -0.25
CA HIS A 93 23.72 14.61 0.86
C HIS A 93 24.62 13.46 0.41
N GLY A 94 25.09 13.51 -0.84
CA GLY A 94 26.08 12.60 -1.39
C GLY A 94 25.49 11.26 -1.89
N PHE A 95 24.20 11.19 -2.18
CA PHE A 95 23.57 10.06 -2.84
C PHE A 95 23.68 10.21 -4.36
N ASP A 96 24.02 9.12 -5.04
CA ASP A 96 24.06 9.01 -6.49
C ASP A 96 23.21 7.82 -6.93
N HIS A 97 22.10 8.11 -7.60
CA HIS A 97 21.12 7.09 -8.00
C HIS A 97 21.68 6.04 -8.98
N GLU A 98 22.76 6.36 -9.71
CA GLU A 98 23.39 5.43 -10.64
C GLU A 98 24.22 4.36 -9.91
N THR A 99 24.87 4.76 -8.82
CA THR A 99 25.84 3.88 -8.12
C THR A 99 25.29 3.32 -6.82
N ASP A 100 24.38 4.01 -6.14
CA ASP A 100 23.93 3.64 -4.80
C ASP A 100 22.70 2.72 -4.81
N ILE A 101 21.94 2.66 -5.92
CA ILE A 101 20.79 1.77 -6.04
C ILE A 101 21.23 0.44 -6.66
N GLN A 102 21.20 -0.62 -5.86
CA GLN A 102 21.57 -1.97 -6.31
C GLN A 102 20.43 -2.71 -7.02
N ALA A 103 19.21 -2.55 -6.52
CA ALA A 103 18.04 -3.22 -7.07
C ALA A 103 16.77 -2.45 -6.75
N ILE A 104 15.77 -2.57 -7.61
CA ILE A 104 14.44 -2.00 -7.45
C ILE A 104 13.41 -3.10 -7.64
N THR A 105 12.41 -3.13 -6.76
CA THR A 105 11.21 -3.95 -6.92
C THR A 105 9.99 -3.03 -6.89
N VAL A 106 9.00 -3.31 -7.74
CA VAL A 106 7.75 -2.56 -7.81
C VAL A 106 6.58 -3.49 -7.55
N ASN A 107 5.93 -3.30 -6.41
CA ASN A 107 4.70 -4.02 -6.07
C ASN A 107 3.50 -3.14 -6.46
N ARG A 108 2.63 -3.69 -7.32
CA ARG A 108 1.43 -3.00 -7.78
C ARG A 108 0.22 -3.55 -7.05
N ILE A 109 -0.39 -2.73 -6.18
CA ILE A 109 -1.56 -3.10 -5.40
C ILE A 109 -2.75 -2.27 -5.91
N PRO A 110 -3.54 -2.82 -6.87
CA PRO A 110 -4.62 -2.05 -7.51
C PRO A 110 -5.87 -1.91 -6.64
N HIS A 111 -5.96 -2.66 -5.54
CA HIS A 111 -7.06 -2.70 -4.60
C HIS A 111 -6.50 -2.60 -3.17
N GLY A 112 -6.12 -1.46 -2.76
CA GLY A 112 -5.72 -1.15 -1.40
C GLY A 112 -6.43 0.14 -0.99
N TYR A 113 -6.92 0.22 0.16
CA TYR A 113 -7.08 -0.81 1.18
C TYR A 113 -8.35 -1.65 0.97
N ALA A 114 -8.60 -2.68 1.86
CA ALA A 114 -9.91 -3.27 1.97
C ALA A 114 -10.95 -2.18 2.29
N TYR A 115 -12.18 -2.34 1.78
CA TYR A 115 -13.27 -1.41 2.06
C TYR A 115 -13.46 -1.25 3.58
N TRP A 116 -13.61 -0.02 4.01
CA TRP A 116 -13.95 0.31 5.38
C TRP A 116 -15.35 0.89 5.42
N TYR A 117 -16.23 0.27 6.18
CA TYR A 117 -17.55 0.82 6.43
C TYR A 117 -17.44 2.15 7.19
N TRP A 118 -18.00 3.19 6.63
CA TRP A 118 -17.94 4.52 7.18
C TRP A 118 -19.34 5.01 7.51
N GLY A 119 -19.70 4.99 8.80
CA GLY A 119 -21.07 5.25 9.26
C GLY A 119 -21.65 6.64 8.96
N LEU A 120 -20.83 7.58 8.43
CA LEU A 120 -21.32 8.89 7.99
C LEU A 120 -21.76 8.89 6.52
N ASP A 121 -21.13 8.07 5.69
CA ASP A 121 -21.31 8.09 4.23
C ASP A 121 -21.96 6.82 3.70
N ASP A 122 -21.82 5.72 4.41
CA ASP A 122 -22.42 4.45 4.04
C ASP A 122 -23.84 4.31 4.61
N PRO A 123 -24.77 3.68 3.88
CA PRO A 123 -26.11 3.40 4.39
C PRO A 123 -26.09 2.55 5.66
N GLU A 124 -27.01 2.82 6.57
CA GLU A 124 -27.25 1.88 7.69
C GLU A 124 -27.88 0.58 7.15
N TRP A 125 -27.22 -0.52 7.41
CA TRP A 125 -27.65 -1.85 7.01
C TRP A 125 -28.20 -2.62 8.21
N SER A 126 -29.32 -3.30 8.02
CA SER A 126 -29.74 -4.28 9.01
C SER A 126 -28.72 -5.43 9.08
N PRO A 127 -28.56 -6.10 10.22
CA PRO A 127 -27.61 -7.23 10.35
C PRO A 127 -27.80 -8.26 9.24
N GLY A 128 -26.71 -8.66 8.61
CA GLY A 128 -26.73 -9.62 7.49
C GLY A 128 -27.09 -9.03 6.13
N GLN A 129 -27.34 -7.71 6.02
CA GLN A 129 -27.75 -7.05 4.78
C GLN A 129 -26.65 -6.16 4.18
N ALA A 130 -25.57 -5.91 4.90
CA ALA A 130 -24.45 -5.16 4.35
C ALA A 130 -23.79 -5.93 3.18
N PRO A 131 -23.29 -5.24 2.14
CA PRO A 131 -22.70 -5.89 0.96
C PRO A 131 -21.60 -6.91 1.31
N HIS A 132 -20.74 -6.59 2.26
CA HIS A 132 -19.68 -7.48 2.72
C HIS A 132 -20.23 -8.70 3.48
N GLU A 133 -21.33 -8.55 4.25
CA GLU A 133 -21.99 -9.64 4.93
C GLU A 133 -22.72 -10.58 3.97
N ILE A 134 -23.33 -10.02 2.92
CA ILE A 134 -23.95 -10.83 1.86
C ILE A 134 -22.86 -11.56 1.07
N GLY A 135 -21.79 -10.85 0.68
CA GLY A 135 -20.73 -11.40 -0.14
C GLY A 135 -19.90 -12.49 0.55
N ARG A 136 -19.80 -12.44 1.89
CA ARG A 136 -19.06 -13.46 2.67
C ARG A 136 -19.85 -14.69 3.10
N LYS A 137 -21.15 -14.76 2.76
CA LYS A 137 -21.95 -15.93 3.13
C LYS A 137 -21.32 -17.19 2.59
N GLN A 138 -21.20 -18.19 3.45
CA GLN A 138 -20.69 -19.51 3.09
C GLN A 138 -21.46 -20.08 1.90
N PHE A 139 -20.75 -20.64 0.94
CA PHE A 139 -21.31 -21.33 -0.21
C PHE A 139 -20.82 -22.80 -0.21
N GLY A 140 -21.63 -23.72 0.28
CA GLY A 140 -21.24 -25.10 0.46
C GLY A 140 -19.99 -25.21 1.36
N ARG A 141 -18.90 -25.73 0.82
CA ARG A 141 -17.61 -25.86 1.52
C ARG A 141 -16.63 -24.71 1.23
N ILE A 142 -17.14 -23.57 0.77
CA ILE A 142 -16.32 -22.39 0.45
C ILE A 142 -16.67 -21.31 1.46
N SER A 143 -15.66 -20.81 2.16
CA SER A 143 -15.72 -19.63 3.03
C SER A 143 -14.71 -18.58 2.59
N ILE A 144 -15.02 -17.31 2.78
CA ILE A 144 -14.19 -16.19 2.40
C ILE A 144 -13.53 -15.61 3.65
N ALA A 145 -12.19 -15.58 3.68
CA ALA A 145 -11.40 -15.14 4.82
C ALA A 145 -10.41 -14.03 4.42
N ASN A 146 -10.90 -12.82 4.19
CA ASN A 146 -10.06 -11.65 3.94
C ASN A 146 -10.66 -10.41 4.61
N SER A 147 -9.87 -9.35 4.72
CA SER A 147 -10.29 -8.09 5.36
C SER A 147 -11.44 -7.38 4.63
N ASP A 148 -11.56 -7.54 3.30
CA ASP A 148 -12.73 -7.02 2.55
C ASP A 148 -14.04 -7.63 3.04
N SER A 149 -14.02 -8.92 3.38
CA SER A 149 -15.20 -9.61 3.89
C SER A 149 -15.63 -9.16 5.29
N GLN A 150 -14.80 -8.40 5.99
CA GLN A 150 -15.11 -7.77 7.27
C GLN A 150 -15.37 -6.26 7.16
N ALA A 151 -15.21 -5.68 5.98
CA ALA A 151 -15.25 -4.22 5.76
C ALA A 151 -14.34 -3.46 6.74
N ARG A 152 -13.14 -4.01 7.01
CA ARG A 152 -12.18 -3.47 7.96
C ARG A 152 -10.74 -3.68 7.46
N PRO A 153 -10.03 -2.59 7.05
CA PRO A 153 -8.72 -2.68 6.40
C PRO A 153 -7.55 -2.83 7.38
N TYR A 154 -7.74 -3.56 8.47
CA TYR A 154 -6.74 -3.77 9.50
C TYR A 154 -6.52 -5.26 9.77
N MET A 155 -5.42 -5.57 10.45
CA MET A 155 -5.00 -6.93 10.75
C MET A 155 -6.03 -7.68 11.63
N ASP A 156 -6.65 -6.99 12.58
CA ASP A 156 -7.72 -7.54 13.42
C ASP A 156 -8.93 -7.99 12.58
N GLY A 157 -9.34 -7.18 11.58
CA GLY A 157 -10.39 -7.58 10.65
C GLY A 157 -10.03 -8.81 9.83
N ALA A 158 -8.76 -8.98 9.45
CA ALA A 158 -8.30 -10.18 8.77
C ALA A 158 -8.33 -11.42 9.68
N PHE A 159 -7.95 -11.28 10.96
CA PHE A 159 -8.08 -12.37 11.95
C PHE A 159 -9.54 -12.75 12.20
N ASP A 160 -10.43 -11.80 12.41
CA ASP A 160 -11.85 -12.05 12.58
C ASP A 160 -12.46 -12.79 11.38
N ALA A 161 -12.07 -12.40 10.17
CA ALA A 161 -12.48 -13.09 8.95
C ALA A 161 -11.97 -14.54 8.91
N ALA A 162 -10.73 -14.77 9.34
CA ALA A 162 -10.15 -16.12 9.38
C ALA A 162 -10.86 -17.00 10.40
N PHE A 163 -11.08 -16.52 11.63
CA PHE A 163 -11.80 -17.26 12.67
C PHE A 163 -13.19 -17.61 12.21
N ARG A 164 -13.96 -16.66 11.70
CA ARG A 164 -15.30 -16.92 11.17
C ARG A 164 -15.29 -17.98 10.07
N ALA A 165 -14.36 -17.89 9.12
CA ALA A 165 -14.29 -18.83 8.01
C ALA A 165 -13.93 -20.27 8.48
N VAL A 166 -13.11 -20.40 9.53
CA VAL A 166 -12.82 -21.70 10.16
C VAL A 166 -14.08 -22.24 10.84
N ASP A 167 -14.77 -21.41 11.64
CA ASP A 167 -15.99 -21.80 12.33
C ASP A 167 -17.07 -22.27 11.36
N GLU A 168 -17.23 -21.59 10.21
CA GLU A 168 -18.14 -22.00 9.13
C GLU A 168 -17.80 -23.37 8.53
N GLN A 169 -16.54 -23.80 8.58
CA GLN A 169 -16.10 -25.08 8.00
C GLN A 169 -16.18 -26.24 8.99
N ILE A 170 -16.22 -25.98 10.29
CA ILE A 170 -16.30 -27.02 11.34
C ILE A 170 -17.69 -27.18 11.92
N ALA A 171 -18.61 -26.24 11.62
CA ALA A 171 -20.02 -26.34 12.03
C ALA A 171 -20.80 -27.30 11.11
#